data_be07e475c3335404bb5446ae2cfe35cd
#
_entry.id   be07e475c3335404bb5446ae2cfe35cd
#
_cell.length_a   1.000
_cell.length_b   1.000
_cell.length_c   1.000
_cell.angle_alpha   90.00
_cell.angle_beta   90.00
_cell.angle_gamma   90.00
#
_symmetry.space_group_name_H-M   'P 1'
#
loop_
_entity.id
_entity.type
_entity.pdbx_description
1 polymer ?
#
loop_
_entity_poly.entity_id
_entity_poly.type
_entity_poly.pdbx_seq_one_letter_code
_entity_poly.pdbx_strand_id
1 'polypeptide(L)'
;YAQFAMVAAEQAIRDGGLDLATLNLDRVGVVLGSGIGGIESLTDELKDYCVGNFMPRFSPFLITKMISDMAPGLISIKYGFAGPNYTTTSACASSSHAMCDAVNLIRLGKADMILTGGAEAPVSEASIGGFNSAKALSTNNDEYQTASRPFDRTRDGFVMGEGAAVL
;
A
#
# COMPACT_ATOMS: atom_id res chain seq x y z
N TYR A 1 0.59 5.68 -2.71
CA TYR A 1 0.85 4.54 -1.84
C TYR A 1 2.34 4.15 -1.87
N ALA A 2 2.94 4.00 -3.03
CA ALA A 2 4.35 3.58 -3.14
C ALA A 2 5.32 4.56 -2.47
N GLN A 3 5.08 5.87 -2.55
CA GLN A 3 5.87 6.89 -1.86
C GLN A 3 5.79 6.73 -0.34
N PHE A 4 4.62 6.49 0.21
CA PHE A 4 4.44 6.21 1.64
C PHE A 4 5.20 4.95 2.05
N ALA A 5 5.11 3.87 1.26
CA ALA A 5 5.85 2.64 1.50
C ALA A 5 7.37 2.87 1.52
N MET A 6 7.90 3.65 0.58
CA MET A 6 9.33 3.99 0.49
C MET A 6 9.82 4.73 1.73
N VAL A 7 9.03 5.70 2.22
CA VAL A 7 9.37 6.47 3.44
C VAL A 7 9.30 5.57 4.67
N ALA A 8 8.23 4.77 4.80
CA ALA A 8 8.08 3.86 5.92
C ALA A 8 9.19 2.78 5.97
N ALA A 9 9.58 2.24 4.80
CA ALA A 9 10.70 1.31 4.71
C ALA A 9 12.04 1.95 5.12
N GLU A 10 12.30 3.20 4.70
CA GLU A 10 13.48 3.93 5.13
C GLU A 10 13.51 4.15 6.64
N GLN A 11 12.37 4.48 7.21
CA GLN A 11 12.23 4.65 8.67
C GLN A 11 12.48 3.33 9.39
N ALA A 12 11.91 2.21 8.92
CA ALA A 12 12.10 0.88 9.51
C ALA A 12 13.58 0.44 9.48
N ILE A 13 14.27 0.62 8.35
CA ILE A 13 15.70 0.31 8.21
C ILE A 13 16.53 1.13 9.19
N ARG A 14 16.24 2.43 9.29
CA ARG A 14 16.95 3.33 10.21
C ARG A 14 16.67 3.02 11.69
N ASP A 15 15.41 2.77 12.03
CA ASP A 15 14.98 2.45 13.40
C ASP A 15 15.55 1.12 13.86
N GLY A 16 15.60 0.14 12.96
CA GLY A 16 16.25 -1.15 13.21
C GLY A 16 17.78 -1.10 13.27
N GLY A 17 18.41 0.05 13.00
CA GLY A 17 19.87 0.19 12.99
C GLY A 17 20.58 -0.72 11.99
N LEU A 18 19.93 -1.04 10.87
CA LEU A 18 20.44 -2.03 9.92
C LEU A 18 21.61 -1.47 9.11
N ASP A 19 22.77 -2.11 9.23
CA ASP A 19 23.92 -1.87 8.36
C ASP A 19 23.82 -2.76 7.12
N LEU A 20 23.33 -2.19 6.03
CA LEU A 20 23.09 -2.91 4.77
C LEU A 20 24.38 -3.49 4.16
N ALA A 21 25.57 -2.93 4.50
CA ALA A 21 26.85 -3.42 4.01
C ALA A 21 27.23 -4.78 4.62
N THR A 22 26.63 -5.13 5.76
CA THR A 22 26.91 -6.41 6.47
C THR A 22 25.88 -7.51 6.14
N LEU A 23 24.81 -7.16 5.44
CA LEU A 23 23.74 -8.10 5.13
C LEU A 23 23.97 -8.84 3.81
N ASN A 24 23.55 -10.09 3.76
CA ASN A 24 23.39 -10.81 2.49
C ASN A 24 22.10 -10.34 1.81
N LEU A 25 22.19 -9.37 0.89
CA LEU A 25 21.04 -8.75 0.25
C LEU A 25 20.21 -9.73 -0.60
N ASP A 26 20.80 -10.85 -1.06
CA ASP A 26 20.08 -11.91 -1.75
C ASP A 26 19.08 -12.63 -0.83
N ARG A 27 19.23 -12.46 0.46
CA ARG A 27 18.37 -13.06 1.48
C ARG A 27 17.49 -12.07 2.24
N VAL A 28 17.49 -10.81 1.78
CA VAL A 28 16.58 -9.76 2.28
C VAL A 28 15.42 -9.60 1.31
N GLY A 29 14.21 -9.87 1.78
CA GLY A 29 12.98 -9.75 1.00
C GLY A 29 12.16 -8.52 1.35
N VAL A 30 11.15 -8.23 0.51
CA VAL A 30 10.14 -7.21 0.75
C VAL A 30 8.77 -7.77 0.41
N VAL A 31 7.90 -7.91 1.41
CA VAL A 31 6.53 -8.41 1.22
C VAL A 31 5.58 -7.41 1.86
N LEU A 32 4.83 -6.68 1.06
CA LEU A 32 3.92 -5.63 1.52
C LEU A 32 2.47 -5.93 1.14
N GLY A 33 1.53 -5.42 1.94
CA GLY A 33 0.12 -5.44 1.63
C GLY A 33 -0.33 -4.15 0.96
N SER A 34 -1.17 -4.26 -0.07
CA SER A 34 -1.91 -3.14 -0.65
C SER A 34 -3.23 -3.66 -1.21
N GLY A 35 -4.32 -3.00 -0.87
CA GLY A 35 -5.65 -3.42 -1.29
C GLY A 35 -5.99 -2.97 -2.71
N ILE A 36 -5.64 -1.76 -3.07
CA ILE A 36 -6.06 -1.11 -4.32
C ILE A 36 -4.88 -0.64 -5.18
N GLY A 37 -3.75 -0.31 -4.55
CA GLY A 37 -2.60 0.25 -5.28
C GLY A 37 -2.86 1.67 -5.80
N GLY A 38 -2.46 1.94 -7.05
CA GLY A 38 -2.49 3.29 -7.63
C GLY A 38 -3.82 3.69 -8.28
N ILE A 39 -4.93 3.56 -7.57
CA ILE A 39 -6.27 3.87 -8.09
C ILE A 39 -6.43 5.32 -8.56
N GLU A 40 -5.81 6.27 -7.88
CA GLU A 40 -5.84 7.68 -8.29
C GLU A 40 -5.21 7.86 -9.68
N SER A 41 -4.01 7.28 -9.89
CA SER A 41 -3.33 7.32 -11.19
C SER A 41 -4.19 6.72 -12.31
N LEU A 42 -4.87 5.60 -12.03
CA LEU A 42 -5.80 5.00 -12.99
C LEU A 42 -6.99 5.92 -13.28
N THR A 43 -7.57 6.50 -12.23
CA THR A 43 -8.75 7.36 -12.36
C THR A 43 -8.43 8.62 -13.17
N ASP A 44 -7.28 9.24 -12.94
CA ASP A 44 -6.85 10.45 -13.66
C ASP A 44 -6.62 10.16 -15.15
N GLU A 45 -5.94 9.08 -15.49
CA GLU A 45 -5.73 8.67 -16.87
C GLU A 45 -7.06 8.31 -17.58
N LEU A 46 -8.02 7.73 -16.86
CA LEU A 46 -9.36 7.48 -17.40
C LEU A 46 -10.15 8.75 -17.60
N LYS A 47 -10.05 9.74 -16.71
CA LYS A 47 -10.64 11.08 -16.91
C LYS A 47 -10.09 11.73 -18.18
N ASP A 48 -8.76 11.73 -18.33
CA ASP A 48 -8.10 12.30 -19.52
C ASP A 48 -8.53 11.58 -20.82
N TYR A 49 -8.64 10.27 -20.78
CA TYR A 49 -9.15 9.47 -21.88
C TYR A 49 -10.59 9.87 -22.29
N CYS A 50 -11.48 10.03 -21.30
CA CYS A 50 -12.87 10.43 -21.56
C CYS A 50 -12.97 11.85 -22.10
N VAL A 51 -12.24 12.81 -21.53
CA VAL A 51 -12.21 14.22 -21.98
C VAL A 51 -11.54 14.34 -23.37
N GLY A 52 -10.56 13.50 -23.66
CA GLY A 52 -9.82 13.46 -24.92
C GLY A 52 -10.55 12.74 -26.07
N ASN A 53 -11.88 12.72 -26.07
CA ASN A 53 -12.70 12.03 -27.08
C ASN A 53 -12.36 10.54 -27.23
N PHE A 54 -12.08 9.87 -26.11
CA PHE A 54 -11.72 8.45 -26.08
C PHE A 54 -10.48 8.09 -26.90
N MET A 55 -9.57 9.04 -27.07
CA MET A 55 -8.29 8.79 -27.72
C MET A 55 -7.40 8.02 -26.74
N PRO A 56 -6.93 6.79 -27.07
CA PRO A 56 -6.18 5.95 -26.13
C PRO A 56 -4.71 6.40 -25.99
N ARG A 57 -4.51 7.57 -25.42
CA ARG A 57 -3.19 8.13 -25.12
C ARG A 57 -2.99 8.11 -23.60
N PHE A 58 -2.40 7.03 -23.13
CA PHE A 58 -2.08 6.85 -21.71
C PHE A 58 -0.61 7.13 -21.45
N SER A 59 -0.30 7.50 -20.19
CA SER A 59 1.08 7.61 -19.73
C SER A 59 1.81 6.26 -19.88
N PRO A 60 3.05 6.22 -20.38
CA PRO A 60 3.85 5.00 -20.40
C PRO A 60 4.12 4.43 -19.00
N PHE A 61 3.89 5.23 -17.97
CA PHE A 61 4.05 4.85 -16.57
C PHE A 61 2.74 4.45 -15.89
N LEU A 62 1.61 4.42 -16.62
CA LEU A 62 0.31 4.09 -16.01
C LEU A 62 0.37 2.76 -15.26
N ILE A 63 0.85 1.70 -15.91
CA ILE A 63 0.89 0.37 -15.32
C ILE A 63 1.76 0.36 -14.07
N THR A 64 2.97 0.91 -14.13
CA THR A 64 3.89 0.94 -13.00
C THR A 64 3.44 1.86 -11.86
N LYS A 65 2.58 2.84 -12.13
CA LYS A 65 1.95 3.65 -11.07
C LYS A 65 0.74 2.96 -10.44
N MET A 66 0.09 2.07 -11.18
CA MET A 66 -1.18 1.46 -10.80
C MET A 66 -1.01 0.17 -10.00
N ILE A 67 -0.16 -0.75 -10.46
CA ILE A 67 -0.06 -2.10 -9.88
C ILE A 67 0.56 -2.08 -8.49
N SER A 68 -0.04 -2.84 -7.58
CA SER A 68 0.28 -2.80 -6.15
C SER A 68 1.67 -3.33 -5.79
N ASP A 69 2.29 -4.17 -6.62
CA ASP A 69 3.61 -4.75 -6.38
C ASP A 69 4.77 -3.77 -6.63
N MET A 70 4.49 -2.59 -7.15
CA MET A 70 5.53 -1.57 -7.33
C MET A 70 6.08 -1.04 -6.01
N ALA A 71 5.32 -1.07 -4.92
CA ALA A 71 5.83 -0.63 -3.63
C ALA A 71 7.00 -1.51 -3.14
N PRO A 72 6.87 -2.85 -3.01
CA PRO A 72 8.00 -3.70 -2.69
C PRO A 72 9.08 -3.70 -3.75
N GLY A 73 8.73 -3.61 -5.04
CA GLY A 73 9.68 -3.54 -6.15
C GLY A 73 10.60 -2.32 -6.05
N LEU A 74 10.06 -1.13 -5.83
CA LEU A 74 10.83 0.11 -5.69
C LEU A 74 11.73 0.09 -4.46
N ILE A 75 11.30 -0.48 -3.35
CA ILE A 75 12.12 -0.64 -2.14
C ILE A 75 13.30 -1.56 -2.45
N SER A 76 13.05 -2.71 -3.10
CA SER A 76 14.12 -3.64 -3.50
C SER A 76 15.13 -3.00 -4.45
N ILE A 77 14.68 -2.24 -5.43
CA ILE A 77 15.57 -1.49 -6.34
C ILE A 77 16.41 -0.49 -5.58
N LYS A 78 15.81 0.28 -4.66
CA LYS A 78 16.52 1.31 -3.89
C LYS A 78 17.63 0.74 -3.01
N TYR A 79 17.41 -0.39 -2.38
CA TYR A 79 18.31 -0.97 -1.39
C TYR A 79 19.10 -2.19 -1.89
N GLY A 80 18.84 -2.68 -3.10
CA GLY A 80 19.51 -3.84 -3.68
C GLY A 80 19.03 -5.17 -3.08
N PHE A 81 17.84 -5.23 -2.49
CA PHE A 81 17.29 -6.46 -1.91
C PHE A 81 16.86 -7.42 -3.02
N ALA A 82 17.34 -8.65 -2.99
CA ALA A 82 17.10 -9.67 -4.02
C ALA A 82 16.42 -10.95 -3.49
N GLY A 83 15.94 -10.93 -2.26
CA GLY A 83 15.11 -11.97 -1.67
C GLY A 83 13.67 -11.94 -2.19
N PRO A 84 12.73 -12.71 -1.57
CA PRO A 84 11.33 -12.73 -1.97
C PRO A 84 10.72 -11.31 -2.06
N ASN A 85 10.05 -11.02 -3.18
CA ASN A 85 9.47 -9.69 -3.44
C ASN A 85 8.10 -9.83 -4.09
N TYR A 86 7.05 -9.41 -3.38
CA TYR A 86 5.68 -9.40 -3.90
C TYR A 86 4.73 -8.63 -2.97
N THR A 87 3.51 -8.42 -3.47
CA THR A 87 2.41 -7.80 -2.71
C THR A 87 1.31 -8.83 -2.44
N THR A 88 0.80 -8.84 -1.21
CA THR A 88 -0.44 -9.53 -0.86
C THR A 88 -1.62 -8.56 -1.01
N THR A 89 -2.72 -9.06 -1.60
CA THR A 89 -3.95 -8.29 -1.75
C THR A 89 -5.12 -9.10 -1.20
N SER A 90 -5.65 -8.64 -0.08
CA SER A 90 -6.81 -9.22 0.62
C SER A 90 -7.58 -8.14 1.37
N ALA A 91 -7.89 -7.04 0.65
CA ALA A 91 -8.60 -5.87 1.17
C ALA A 91 -7.93 -5.35 2.46
N CYS A 92 -8.71 -5.08 3.50
CA CYS A 92 -8.22 -4.53 4.79
C CYS A 92 -7.23 -5.47 5.51
N ALA A 93 -7.17 -6.75 5.17
CA ALA A 93 -6.25 -7.73 5.77
C ALA A 93 -4.91 -7.86 5.03
N SER A 94 -4.68 -7.10 3.95
CA SER A 94 -3.51 -7.24 3.09
C SER A 94 -2.19 -7.17 3.86
N SER A 95 -2.01 -6.15 4.70
CA SER A 95 -0.78 -6.00 5.48
C SER A 95 -0.59 -7.10 6.53
N SER A 96 -1.68 -7.57 7.15
CA SER A 96 -1.61 -8.69 8.10
C SER A 96 -1.19 -10.00 7.40
N HIS A 97 -1.69 -10.25 6.20
CA HIS A 97 -1.28 -11.39 5.39
C HIS A 97 0.17 -11.27 4.93
N ALA A 98 0.62 -10.07 4.55
CA ALA A 98 2.03 -9.83 4.24
C ALA A 98 2.94 -10.22 5.40
N MET A 99 2.58 -9.82 6.63
CA MET A 99 3.33 -10.19 7.84
C MET A 99 3.31 -11.70 8.10
N CYS A 100 2.18 -12.37 7.91
CA CYS A 100 2.09 -13.83 8.03
C CYS A 100 3.01 -14.54 7.03
N ASP A 101 3.01 -14.08 5.77
CA ASP A 101 3.85 -14.63 4.72
C ASP A 101 5.33 -14.37 5.01
N ALA A 102 5.70 -13.17 5.48
CA ALA A 102 7.07 -12.85 5.86
C ALA A 102 7.60 -13.81 6.94
N VAL A 103 6.82 -14.05 7.99
CA VAL A 103 7.17 -15.02 9.04
C VAL A 103 7.35 -16.43 8.47
N ASN A 104 6.45 -16.86 7.60
CA ASN A 104 6.52 -18.18 6.98
C ASN A 104 7.75 -18.33 6.08
N LEU A 105 8.08 -17.32 5.26
CA LEU A 105 9.26 -17.34 4.41
C LEU A 105 10.56 -17.41 5.20
N ILE A 106 10.67 -16.68 6.31
CA ILE A 106 11.82 -16.75 7.20
C ILE A 106 11.91 -18.15 7.85
N ARG A 107 10.80 -18.67 8.39
CA ARG A 107 10.76 -20.01 9.01
C ARG A 107 11.11 -21.13 8.03
N LEU A 108 10.75 -20.98 6.76
CA LEU A 108 11.09 -21.92 5.70
C LEU A 108 12.52 -21.73 5.14
N GLY A 109 13.30 -20.80 5.70
CA GLY A 109 14.66 -20.52 5.26
C GLY A 109 14.75 -19.90 3.85
N LYS A 110 13.69 -19.24 3.38
CA LYS A 110 13.66 -18.56 2.07
C LYS A 110 14.23 -17.14 2.12
N ALA A 111 14.27 -16.55 3.29
CA ALA A 111 14.88 -15.25 3.56
C ALA A 111 15.44 -15.26 4.97
N ASP A 112 16.41 -14.38 5.24
CA ASP A 112 16.94 -14.15 6.57
C ASP A 112 16.27 -12.92 7.23
N MET A 113 15.82 -11.98 6.37
CA MET A 113 15.12 -10.77 6.76
C MET A 113 14.05 -10.44 5.71
N ILE A 114 12.94 -9.87 6.14
CA ILE A 114 11.90 -9.36 5.24
C ILE A 114 11.36 -8.05 5.80
N LEU A 115 11.39 -7.00 4.99
CA LEU A 115 10.58 -5.80 5.25
C LEU A 115 9.12 -6.12 4.92
N THR A 116 8.24 -5.92 5.88
CA THR A 116 6.83 -6.29 5.76
C THR A 116 5.91 -5.24 6.36
N GLY A 117 4.65 -5.23 5.98
CA GLY A 117 3.67 -4.26 6.41
C GLY A 117 2.69 -3.94 5.29
N GLY A 118 2.35 -2.69 5.11
CA GLY A 118 1.47 -2.28 4.02
C GLY A 118 1.44 -0.78 3.78
N ALA A 119 0.90 -0.42 2.63
CA ALA A 119 0.73 0.97 2.22
C ALA A 119 -0.53 1.12 1.36
N GLU A 120 -1.27 2.20 1.62
CA GLU A 120 -2.45 2.55 0.82
C GLU A 120 -2.60 4.08 0.73
N ALA A 121 -3.05 4.55 -0.44
CA ALA A 121 -3.38 5.95 -0.68
C ALA A 121 -4.67 6.03 -1.52
N PRO A 122 -5.84 5.71 -0.93
CA PRO A 122 -7.07 5.53 -1.67
C PRO A 122 -7.98 6.77 -1.65
N VAL A 123 -7.60 7.88 -1.03
CA VAL A 123 -8.47 9.07 -0.87
C VAL A 123 -8.62 9.79 -2.20
N SER A 124 -9.57 9.33 -3.00
CA SER A 124 -9.92 9.86 -4.30
C SER A 124 -11.44 9.90 -4.49
N GLU A 125 -11.91 10.71 -5.44
CA GLU A 125 -13.35 10.78 -5.76
C GLU A 125 -13.94 9.40 -6.08
N ALA A 126 -13.19 8.58 -6.83
CA ALA A 126 -13.65 7.23 -7.23
C ALA A 126 -13.80 6.31 -6.01
N SER A 127 -12.82 6.31 -5.11
CA SER A 127 -12.85 5.45 -3.92
C SER A 127 -13.90 5.93 -2.91
N ILE A 128 -13.98 7.25 -2.67
CA ILE A 128 -15.01 7.85 -1.81
C ILE A 128 -16.40 7.54 -2.39
N GLY A 129 -16.60 7.76 -3.69
CA GLY A 129 -17.87 7.46 -4.34
C GLY A 129 -18.25 5.98 -4.26
N GLY A 130 -17.28 5.07 -4.45
CA GLY A 130 -17.50 3.63 -4.36
C GLY A 130 -17.92 3.20 -2.96
N PHE A 131 -17.18 3.59 -1.92
CA PHE A 131 -17.51 3.26 -0.54
C PHE A 131 -18.77 3.97 -0.04
N ASN A 132 -19.04 5.18 -0.52
CA ASN A 132 -20.27 5.90 -0.21
C ASN A 132 -21.50 5.19 -0.82
N SER A 133 -21.39 4.71 -2.05
CA SER A 133 -22.44 3.90 -2.70
C SER A 133 -22.70 2.60 -1.94
N ALA A 134 -21.69 2.02 -1.33
CA ALA A 134 -21.79 0.86 -0.46
C ALA A 134 -22.33 1.20 0.95
N LYS A 135 -22.57 2.49 1.24
CA LYS A 135 -22.97 3.00 2.57
C LYS A 135 -22.02 2.59 3.69
N ALA A 136 -20.73 2.54 3.38
CA ALA A 136 -19.69 2.09 4.31
C ALA A 136 -19.00 3.24 5.05
N LEU A 137 -19.07 4.46 4.51
CA LEU A 137 -18.43 5.65 5.10
C LEU A 137 -19.32 6.30 6.17
N SER A 138 -18.66 6.85 7.20
CA SER A 138 -19.33 7.77 8.13
C SER A 138 -19.83 9.00 7.39
N THR A 139 -21.00 9.46 7.75
CA THR A 139 -21.63 10.70 7.24
C THR A 139 -21.60 11.84 8.25
N ASN A 140 -20.94 11.64 9.39
CA ASN A 140 -20.84 12.63 10.46
C ASN A 140 -19.80 13.72 10.11
N ASN A 141 -20.17 14.60 9.16
CA ASN A 141 -19.32 15.68 8.69
C ASN A 141 -19.30 16.90 9.63
N ASP A 142 -20.35 17.07 10.44
CA ASP A 142 -20.46 18.20 11.38
C ASP A 142 -19.50 18.02 12.56
N GLU A 143 -19.33 16.78 13.02
CA GLU A 143 -18.41 16.42 14.11
C GLU A 143 -17.28 15.51 13.60
N TYR A 144 -16.63 15.91 12.50
CA TYR A 144 -15.65 15.11 11.80
C TYR A 144 -14.49 14.62 12.68
N GLN A 145 -14.12 15.38 13.72
CA GLN A 145 -13.04 15.01 14.65
C GLN A 145 -13.34 13.72 15.45
N THR A 146 -14.63 13.39 15.61
CA THR A 146 -15.09 12.19 16.34
C THR A 146 -15.78 11.17 15.42
N ALA A 147 -15.74 11.38 14.11
CA ALA A 147 -16.37 10.50 13.12
C ALA A 147 -15.71 9.11 13.11
N SER A 148 -14.36 9.05 13.15
CA SER A 148 -13.62 7.78 13.27
C SER A 148 -13.66 7.29 14.71
N ARG A 149 -14.51 6.30 14.97
CA ARG A 149 -14.71 5.73 16.31
C ARG A 149 -14.90 4.21 16.23
N PRO A 150 -13.83 3.48 15.93
CA PRO A 150 -13.87 2.02 15.81
C PRO A 150 -14.42 1.37 17.10
N PHE A 151 -15.26 0.35 16.93
CA PHE A 151 -15.91 -0.39 18.01
C PHE A 151 -16.94 0.39 18.85
N ASP A 152 -17.07 1.72 18.66
CA ASP A 152 -18.10 2.50 19.35
C ASP A 152 -19.51 2.06 18.94
N ARG A 153 -20.44 2.06 19.90
CA ARG A 153 -21.82 1.64 19.65
C ARG A 153 -22.55 2.56 18.68
N THR A 154 -22.17 3.83 18.63
CA THR A 154 -22.82 4.87 17.81
C THR A 154 -22.10 5.13 16.50
N ARG A 155 -21.11 4.31 16.13
CA ARG A 155 -20.44 4.45 14.84
C ARG A 155 -21.41 4.26 13.68
N ASP A 156 -21.21 5.03 12.64
CA ASP A 156 -22.07 5.07 11.44
C ASP A 156 -21.36 4.68 10.14
N GLY A 157 -20.07 4.32 10.23
CA GLY A 157 -19.23 3.96 9.11
C GLY A 157 -17.75 4.19 9.44
N PHE A 158 -16.88 3.94 8.49
CA PHE A 158 -15.45 4.25 8.66
C PHE A 158 -15.07 5.59 8.02
N VAL A 159 -13.97 6.15 8.43
CA VAL A 159 -13.34 7.32 7.80
C VAL A 159 -12.14 6.84 7.01
N MET A 160 -12.13 7.15 5.72
CA MET A 160 -11.04 6.75 4.83
C MET A 160 -9.75 7.48 5.20
N GLY A 161 -8.64 6.76 5.18
CA GLY A 161 -7.32 7.30 5.48
C GLY A 161 -6.28 6.83 4.47
N GLU A 162 -5.09 7.42 4.55
CA GLU A 162 -3.91 7.08 3.78
C GLU A 162 -2.73 6.88 4.69
N GLY A 163 -1.82 6.01 4.31
CA GLY A 163 -0.61 5.81 5.09
C GLY A 163 0.16 4.55 4.72
N ALA A 164 1.27 4.35 5.42
CA ALA A 164 2.05 3.14 5.38
C ALA A 164 2.68 2.85 6.74
N ALA A 165 2.87 1.58 7.01
CA ALA A 165 3.69 1.09 8.11
C ALA A 165 4.53 -0.10 7.63
N VAL A 166 5.82 -0.11 8.01
CA VAL A 166 6.78 -1.17 7.65
C VAL A 166 7.58 -1.57 8.87
N LEU A 167 7.78 -2.86 9.03
CA LEU A 167 8.57 -3.53 10.07
C LEU A 167 9.77 -4.22 9.46
#